data_2e8c9902b0f181062eda9fe5164b9781
#
_entry.id   2e8c9902b0f181062eda9fe5164b9781
#
_cell.length_a   1.000
_cell.length_b   1.000
_cell.length_c   1.000
_cell.angle_alpha   90.00
_cell.angle_beta   90.00
_cell.angle_gamma   90.00
#
_symmetry.space_group_name_H-M   'P 1'
#
loop_
_entity.id
_entity.type
_entity.pdbx_description
1 polymer ?
#
loop_
_entity_poly.entity_id
_entity_poly.type
_entity_poly.pdbx_seq_one_letter_code
_entity_poly.pdbx_strand_id
1 'polypeptide(L)'
;NRYPHQLSGGEQQRACLARALVREPDLLLLDEPFSNLDSNIKLTIQEEIHKIIKETKTTTILVTHDIRDTFNISDKILIFKAGILQQYDGPVSMYCNPINCYCAKILGDLNQVTINNKTFYLRPEKIKLSKTSRFNGVVEKSQFAGKEYKISVSINGEIWVFFNDFLLEKNEKIKLEF
;
A
#
# COMPACT_ATOMS: atom_id res chain seq x y z
N ASN A 1 30.87 -21.37 10.32
CA ASN A 1 29.75 -21.71 11.21
C ASN A 1 29.41 -20.48 12.04
N ARG A 2 28.17 -19.99 11.92
CA ARG A 2 27.62 -18.89 12.73
C ARG A 2 26.33 -19.38 13.41
N TYR A 3 26.09 -18.92 14.62
CA TYR A 3 24.84 -19.18 15.32
C TYR A 3 23.77 -18.16 14.88
N PRO A 4 22.46 -18.48 15.01
CA PRO A 4 21.38 -17.58 14.58
C PRO A 4 21.49 -16.15 15.13
N HIS A 5 21.91 -15.97 16.38
CA HIS A 5 22.09 -14.65 17.01
C HIS A 5 23.28 -13.84 16.46
N GLN A 6 24.13 -14.44 15.62
CA GLN A 6 25.27 -13.81 14.93
C GLN A 6 24.93 -13.41 13.50
N LEU A 7 23.70 -13.67 13.05
CA LEU A 7 23.21 -13.32 11.71
C LEU A 7 22.40 -12.03 11.76
N SER A 8 22.54 -11.23 10.71
CA SER A 8 21.61 -10.12 10.48
C SER A 8 20.18 -10.63 10.22
N GLY A 9 19.17 -9.77 10.42
CA GLY A 9 17.77 -10.14 10.17
C GLY A 9 17.53 -10.72 8.77
N GLY A 10 18.14 -10.12 7.74
CA GLY A 10 18.06 -10.63 6.36
C GLY A 10 18.75 -11.99 6.17
N GLU A 11 19.92 -12.23 6.83
CA GLU A 11 20.58 -13.53 6.79
C GLU A 11 19.75 -14.61 7.49
N GLN A 12 19.12 -14.28 8.62
CA GLN A 12 18.22 -15.18 9.33
C GLN A 12 17.01 -15.57 8.46
N GLN A 13 16.40 -14.61 7.78
CA GLN A 13 15.27 -14.87 6.90
C GLN A 13 15.65 -15.75 5.71
N ARG A 14 16.77 -15.46 5.04
CA ARG A 14 17.28 -16.32 3.96
C ARG A 14 17.55 -17.74 4.44
N ALA A 15 18.13 -17.91 5.61
CA ALA A 15 18.36 -19.22 6.19
C ALA A 15 17.05 -19.97 6.51
N CYS A 16 16.04 -19.26 7.05
CA CYS A 16 14.72 -19.83 7.30
C CYS A 16 14.02 -20.24 6.02
N LEU A 17 14.07 -19.40 4.98
CA LEU A 17 13.48 -19.69 3.68
C LEU A 17 14.17 -20.87 3.01
N ALA A 18 15.51 -20.91 2.99
CA ALA A 18 16.27 -22.03 2.44
C ALA A 18 15.92 -23.35 3.15
N ARG A 19 15.78 -23.33 4.47
CA ARG A 19 15.34 -24.48 5.26
C ARG A 19 13.94 -24.96 4.90
N ALA A 20 13.02 -24.03 4.61
CA ALA A 20 11.65 -24.36 4.23
C ALA A 20 11.60 -24.96 2.81
N LEU A 21 12.38 -24.40 1.88
CA LEU A 21 12.38 -24.79 0.47
C LEU A 21 13.17 -26.07 0.17
N VAL A 22 14.17 -26.42 0.99
CA VAL A 22 15.02 -27.60 0.75
C VAL A 22 14.23 -28.93 0.68
N ARG A 23 13.01 -28.94 1.21
CA ARG A 23 12.10 -30.09 1.18
C ARG A 23 11.17 -30.09 -0.04
N GLU A 24 11.31 -29.14 -0.94
CA GLU A 24 10.46 -28.97 -2.14
C GLU A 24 8.96 -29.02 -1.79
N PRO A 25 8.47 -28.13 -0.90
CA PRO A 25 7.08 -28.18 -0.44
C PRO A 25 6.10 -27.79 -1.56
N ASP A 26 4.92 -28.42 -1.59
CA ASP A 26 3.81 -28.01 -2.47
C ASP A 26 3.23 -26.65 -2.07
N LEU A 27 3.32 -26.28 -0.80
CA LEU A 27 2.80 -25.04 -0.23
C LEU A 27 3.81 -24.44 0.76
N LEU A 28 4.17 -23.17 0.54
CA LEU A 28 5.00 -22.37 1.43
C LEU A 28 4.13 -21.34 2.17
N LEU A 29 4.20 -21.34 3.50
CA LEU A 29 3.51 -20.34 4.33
C LEU A 29 4.55 -19.38 4.91
N LEU A 30 4.38 -18.09 4.65
CA LEU A 30 5.23 -17.02 5.15
C LEU A 30 4.38 -16.07 6.03
N ASP A 31 4.67 -16.04 7.31
CA ASP A 31 4.00 -15.18 8.27
C ASP A 31 4.92 -14.01 8.64
N GLU A 32 4.50 -12.78 8.27
CA GLU A 32 5.24 -11.53 8.49
C GLU A 32 6.73 -11.60 8.11
N PRO A 33 7.11 -12.12 6.93
CA PRO A 33 8.51 -12.43 6.62
C PRO A 33 9.39 -11.19 6.48
N PHE A 34 8.82 -9.99 6.41
CA PHE A 34 9.56 -8.74 6.19
C PHE A 34 9.44 -7.75 7.36
N SER A 35 8.77 -8.12 8.45
CA SER A 35 8.45 -7.21 9.57
C SER A 35 9.68 -6.69 10.32
N ASN A 36 10.75 -7.47 10.38
CA ASN A 36 11.96 -7.14 11.15
C ASN A 36 13.13 -6.65 10.30
N LEU A 37 12.84 -6.20 9.06
CA LEU A 37 13.87 -5.72 8.15
C LEU A 37 13.89 -4.19 8.04
N ASP A 38 15.09 -3.64 7.96
CA ASP A 38 15.28 -2.25 7.55
C ASP A 38 14.72 -2.01 6.14
N SER A 39 14.11 -0.84 5.93
CA SER A 39 13.48 -0.47 4.66
C SER A 39 14.40 -0.60 3.44
N ASN A 40 15.71 -0.32 3.61
CA ASN A 40 16.70 -0.42 2.53
C ASN A 40 16.99 -1.87 2.12
N ILE A 41 16.96 -2.81 3.07
CA ILE A 41 17.23 -4.22 2.83
C ILE A 41 15.95 -4.95 2.43
N LYS A 42 14.81 -4.48 2.89
CA LYS A 42 13.50 -5.10 2.69
C LYS A 42 13.20 -5.33 1.21
N LEU A 43 13.38 -4.32 0.36
CA LEU A 43 13.13 -4.43 -1.10
C LEU A 43 14.00 -5.50 -1.75
N THR A 44 15.29 -5.52 -1.43
CA THR A 44 16.22 -6.52 -2.00
C THR A 44 15.82 -7.94 -1.59
N ILE A 45 15.46 -8.14 -0.31
CA ILE A 45 15.02 -9.46 0.18
C ILE A 45 13.69 -9.87 -0.45
N GLN A 46 12.77 -8.94 -0.65
CA GLN A 46 11.50 -9.19 -1.33
C GLN A 46 11.73 -9.67 -2.78
N GLU A 47 12.59 -8.99 -3.53
CA GLU A 47 12.94 -9.37 -4.90
C GLU A 47 13.60 -10.75 -4.96
N GLU A 48 14.54 -11.05 -4.05
CA GLU A 48 15.19 -12.35 -3.94
C GLU A 48 14.16 -13.46 -3.66
N ILE A 49 13.28 -13.26 -2.68
CA ILE A 49 12.25 -14.24 -2.32
C ILE A 49 11.26 -14.45 -3.45
N HIS A 50 10.81 -13.37 -4.11
CA HIS A 50 9.92 -13.45 -5.26
C HIS A 50 10.55 -14.26 -6.40
N LYS A 51 11.83 -14.01 -6.70
CA LYS A 51 12.58 -14.77 -7.70
C LYS A 51 12.63 -16.25 -7.37
N ILE A 52 12.98 -16.61 -6.13
CA ILE A 52 13.04 -18.01 -5.68
C ILE A 52 11.67 -18.68 -5.82
N ILE A 53 10.59 -18.04 -5.34
CA ILE A 53 9.23 -18.58 -5.44
C ILE A 53 8.84 -18.84 -6.90
N LYS A 54 9.17 -17.92 -7.81
CA LYS A 54 8.92 -18.09 -9.25
C LYS A 54 9.72 -19.22 -9.89
N GLU A 55 10.99 -19.33 -9.54
CA GLU A 55 11.87 -20.37 -10.07
C GLU A 55 11.48 -21.77 -9.59
N THR A 56 11.09 -21.88 -8.31
CA THR A 56 10.64 -23.15 -7.73
C THR A 56 9.19 -23.48 -8.07
N LYS A 57 8.39 -22.51 -8.58
CA LYS A 57 6.96 -22.65 -8.84
C LYS A 57 6.15 -23.09 -7.62
N THR A 58 6.65 -22.80 -6.42
CA THR A 58 6.00 -23.20 -5.18
C THR A 58 4.80 -22.31 -4.90
N THR A 59 3.64 -22.90 -4.68
CA THR A 59 2.46 -22.16 -4.21
C THR A 59 2.77 -21.51 -2.86
N THR A 60 2.58 -20.19 -2.74
CA THR A 60 2.99 -19.46 -1.55
C THR A 60 1.83 -18.64 -1.01
N ILE A 61 1.60 -18.71 0.30
CA ILE A 61 0.72 -17.81 1.03
C ILE A 61 1.59 -16.91 1.91
N LEU A 62 1.49 -15.61 1.66
CA LEU A 62 2.17 -14.56 2.43
C LEU A 62 1.15 -13.85 3.31
N VAL A 63 1.37 -13.83 4.62
CA VAL A 63 0.60 -13.03 5.58
C VAL A 63 1.43 -11.82 5.96
N THR A 64 0.87 -10.63 5.82
CA THR A 64 1.51 -9.37 6.19
C THR A 64 0.48 -8.29 6.54
N HIS A 65 0.87 -7.33 7.36
CA HIS A 65 0.10 -6.12 7.61
C HIS A 65 0.60 -4.92 6.76
N ASP A 66 1.74 -5.05 6.06
CA ASP A 66 2.23 -4.01 5.15
C ASP A 66 1.77 -4.30 3.71
N ILE A 67 0.81 -3.51 3.24
CA ILE A 67 0.25 -3.67 1.90
C ILE A 67 1.30 -3.56 0.79
N ARG A 68 2.37 -2.79 1.01
CA ARG A 68 3.45 -2.64 0.01
C ARG A 68 4.16 -3.96 -0.25
N ASP A 69 4.17 -4.87 0.73
CA ASP A 69 4.76 -6.20 0.57
C ASP A 69 3.98 -7.04 -0.44
N THR A 70 2.68 -6.77 -0.60
CA THR A 70 1.80 -7.59 -1.44
C THR A 70 1.76 -7.15 -2.91
N PHE A 71 1.86 -5.85 -3.21
CA PHE A 71 1.66 -5.35 -4.57
C PHE A 71 2.67 -5.86 -5.58
N ASN A 72 3.92 -6.09 -5.16
CA ASN A 72 5.00 -6.51 -6.05
C ASN A 72 5.21 -8.03 -6.12
N ILE A 73 4.69 -8.76 -5.12
CA ILE A 73 4.99 -10.19 -4.96
C ILE A 73 3.78 -11.07 -5.29
N SER A 74 2.56 -10.58 -5.01
CA SER A 74 1.38 -11.42 -5.02
C SER A 74 0.63 -11.40 -6.35
N ASP A 75 0.23 -12.56 -6.84
CA ASP A 75 -0.71 -12.69 -7.97
C ASP A 75 -2.15 -12.38 -7.52
N LYS A 76 -2.47 -12.69 -6.26
CA LYS A 76 -3.77 -12.46 -5.63
C LYS A 76 -3.61 -11.96 -4.21
N ILE A 77 -4.54 -11.09 -3.79
CA ILE A 77 -4.60 -10.54 -2.44
C ILE A 77 -5.93 -10.93 -1.80
N LEU A 78 -5.87 -11.35 -0.53
CA LEU A 78 -7.04 -11.62 0.30
C LEU A 78 -7.06 -10.61 1.45
N ILE A 79 -8.15 -9.89 1.61
CA ILE A 79 -8.35 -8.97 2.74
C ILE A 79 -9.33 -9.59 3.72
N PHE A 80 -8.92 -9.74 4.97
CA PHE A 80 -9.75 -10.24 6.07
C PHE A 80 -10.11 -9.14 7.05
N LYS A 81 -11.32 -9.23 7.62
CA LYS A 81 -11.76 -8.41 8.75
C LYS A 81 -12.46 -9.31 9.75
N ALA A 82 -11.94 -9.34 10.99
CA ALA A 82 -12.51 -10.17 12.06
C ALA A 82 -12.73 -11.64 11.62
N GLY A 83 -11.77 -12.25 10.95
CA GLY A 83 -11.83 -13.64 10.46
C GLY A 83 -12.70 -13.86 9.22
N ILE A 84 -13.37 -12.83 8.69
CA ILE A 84 -14.24 -12.93 7.51
C ILE A 84 -13.51 -12.34 6.30
N LEU A 85 -13.47 -13.11 5.21
CA LEU A 85 -12.94 -12.65 3.93
C LEU A 85 -13.81 -11.50 3.40
N GLN A 86 -13.17 -10.35 3.16
CA GLN A 86 -13.82 -9.16 2.62
C GLN A 86 -13.70 -9.09 1.09
N GLN A 87 -12.49 -9.31 0.58
CA GLN A 87 -12.23 -9.24 -0.85
C GLN A 87 -11.09 -10.18 -1.23
N TYR A 88 -11.17 -10.75 -2.45
CA TYR A 88 -10.14 -11.57 -3.07
C TYR A 88 -10.02 -11.17 -4.54
N ASP A 89 -8.86 -10.63 -4.91
CA ASP A 89 -8.63 -10.16 -6.29
C ASP A 89 -7.13 -10.01 -6.60
N GLY A 90 -6.81 -9.67 -7.86
CA GLY A 90 -5.45 -9.24 -8.23
C GLY A 90 -5.11 -7.85 -7.65
N PRO A 91 -3.81 -7.51 -7.47
CA PRO A 91 -3.37 -6.26 -6.85
C PRO A 91 -3.98 -5.00 -7.47
N VAL A 92 -3.93 -4.87 -8.78
CA VAL A 92 -4.44 -3.70 -9.51
C VAL A 92 -5.96 -3.57 -9.34
N SER A 93 -6.71 -4.65 -9.53
CA SER A 93 -8.16 -4.65 -9.36
C SER A 93 -8.55 -4.33 -7.92
N MET A 94 -7.86 -4.92 -6.95
CA MET A 94 -8.06 -4.68 -5.52
C MET A 94 -7.88 -3.20 -5.17
N TYR A 95 -6.84 -2.56 -5.70
CA TYR A 95 -6.55 -1.14 -5.45
C TYR A 95 -7.54 -0.20 -6.13
N CYS A 96 -7.87 -0.48 -7.40
CA CYS A 96 -8.74 0.39 -8.20
C CYS A 96 -10.23 0.22 -7.88
N ASN A 97 -10.66 -1.00 -7.53
CA ASN A 97 -12.06 -1.37 -7.32
C ASN A 97 -12.29 -2.03 -5.94
N PRO A 98 -11.98 -1.34 -4.82
CA PRO A 98 -12.23 -1.88 -3.50
C PRO A 98 -13.74 -2.05 -3.26
N ILE A 99 -14.15 -3.22 -2.75
CA ILE A 99 -15.57 -3.55 -2.54
C ILE A 99 -16.23 -2.68 -1.46
N ASN A 100 -15.45 -2.16 -0.52
CA ASN A 100 -15.93 -1.31 0.57
C ASN A 100 -14.82 -0.37 1.08
N CYS A 101 -15.23 0.59 1.93
CA CYS A 101 -14.32 1.57 2.54
C CYS A 101 -13.19 0.93 3.36
N TYR A 102 -13.45 -0.21 4.03
CA TYR A 102 -12.44 -0.91 4.80
C TYR A 102 -11.31 -1.44 3.91
N CYS A 103 -11.66 -2.14 2.83
CA CYS A 103 -10.69 -2.61 1.84
C CYS A 103 -9.92 -1.42 1.22
N ALA A 104 -10.62 -0.35 0.85
CA ALA A 104 -10.00 0.84 0.31
C ALA A 104 -8.95 1.45 1.26
N LYS A 105 -9.27 1.58 2.56
CA LYS A 105 -8.37 2.18 3.57
C LYS A 105 -7.14 1.33 3.88
N ILE A 106 -7.26 0.02 3.88
CA ILE A 106 -6.11 -0.88 4.06
C ILE A 106 -5.08 -0.69 2.93
N LEU A 107 -5.57 -0.45 1.72
CA LEU A 107 -4.73 -0.37 0.52
C LEU A 107 -4.02 0.98 0.34
N GLY A 108 -4.25 1.96 1.20
CA GLY A 108 -3.58 3.26 1.18
C GLY A 108 -4.50 4.45 1.47
N ASP A 109 -3.97 5.65 1.29
CA ASP A 109 -4.71 6.89 1.51
C ASP A 109 -5.98 6.96 0.67
N LEU A 110 -7.04 7.49 1.27
CA LEU A 110 -8.37 7.54 0.67
C LEU A 110 -9.09 8.82 1.04
N ASN A 111 -9.64 9.50 0.05
CA ASN A 111 -10.58 10.58 0.25
C ASN A 111 -12.00 10.04 0.24
N GLN A 112 -12.76 10.40 1.24
CA GLN A 112 -14.21 10.20 1.25
C GLN A 112 -14.86 11.51 0.82
N VAL A 113 -15.58 11.49 -0.30
CA VAL A 113 -16.13 12.66 -0.96
C VAL A 113 -17.62 12.50 -1.08
N THR A 114 -18.40 13.45 -0.57
CA THR A 114 -19.86 13.42 -0.64
C THR A 114 -20.37 14.39 -1.70
N ILE A 115 -21.03 13.87 -2.75
CA ILE A 115 -21.61 14.64 -3.83
C ILE A 115 -23.07 14.21 -4.03
N ASN A 116 -24.01 15.15 -3.97
CA ASN A 116 -25.44 14.89 -4.15
C ASN A 116 -25.93 13.71 -3.27
N ASN A 117 -25.57 13.71 -1.99
CA ASN A 117 -25.89 12.67 -0.99
C ASN A 117 -25.35 11.25 -1.34
N LYS A 118 -24.41 11.16 -2.30
CA LYS A 118 -23.68 9.93 -2.60
C LYS A 118 -22.23 10.04 -2.16
N THR A 119 -21.73 9.05 -1.45
CA THR A 119 -20.34 8.99 -1.02
C THR A 119 -19.49 8.25 -2.06
N PHE A 120 -18.40 8.88 -2.46
CA PHE A 120 -17.38 8.33 -3.35
C PHE A 120 -16.07 8.17 -2.57
N TYR A 121 -15.29 7.18 -2.98
CA TYR A 121 -13.96 6.92 -2.43
C TYR A 121 -12.93 7.18 -3.52
N LEU A 122 -12.15 8.24 -3.34
CA LEU A 122 -11.19 8.70 -4.33
C LEU A 122 -9.75 8.56 -3.80
N ARG A 123 -8.88 8.03 -4.63
CA ARG A 123 -7.45 8.00 -4.34
C ARG A 123 -6.85 9.40 -4.50
N PRO A 124 -5.88 9.80 -3.65
CA PRO A 124 -5.22 11.11 -3.74
C PRO A 124 -4.66 11.43 -5.13
N GLU A 125 -4.07 10.44 -5.80
CA GLU A 125 -3.50 10.59 -7.15
C GLU A 125 -4.54 10.80 -8.28
N LYS A 126 -5.81 10.62 -7.99
CA LYS A 126 -6.91 10.91 -8.93
C LYS A 126 -7.38 12.36 -8.86
N ILE A 127 -6.97 13.09 -7.82
CA ILE A 127 -7.38 14.46 -7.59
C ILE A 127 -6.29 15.39 -8.13
N LYS A 128 -6.67 16.38 -8.91
CA LYS A 128 -5.76 17.34 -9.53
C LYS A 128 -6.22 18.77 -9.34
N LEU A 129 -5.28 19.73 -9.43
CA LEU A 129 -5.59 21.14 -9.51
C LEU A 129 -6.33 21.43 -10.82
N SER A 130 -7.35 22.27 -10.74
CA SER A 130 -8.16 22.71 -11.88
C SER A 130 -8.37 24.22 -11.84
N LYS A 131 -8.54 24.84 -13.00
CA LYS A 131 -8.92 26.26 -13.11
C LYS A 131 -10.44 26.46 -13.19
N THR A 132 -11.15 25.44 -13.64
CA THR A 132 -12.55 25.53 -14.02
C THR A 132 -13.50 24.72 -13.15
N SER A 133 -12.98 23.85 -12.30
CA SER A 133 -13.79 22.95 -11.46
C SER A 133 -14.68 23.71 -10.47
N ARG A 134 -15.78 23.06 -10.11
CA ARG A 134 -16.73 23.51 -9.09
C ARG A 134 -16.30 23.24 -7.64
N PHE A 135 -15.31 22.37 -7.43
CA PHE A 135 -14.85 22.02 -6.10
C PHE A 135 -13.80 23.03 -5.64
N ASN A 136 -14.26 24.02 -4.86
CA ASN A 136 -13.39 25.04 -4.28
C ASN A 136 -12.96 24.60 -2.89
N GLY A 137 -11.69 24.67 -2.60
CA GLY A 137 -11.13 24.32 -1.30
C GLY A 137 -10.14 25.34 -0.79
N VAL A 138 -9.83 25.23 0.49
CA VAL A 138 -8.81 26.02 1.19
C VAL A 138 -7.72 25.08 1.68
N VAL A 139 -6.48 25.37 1.33
CA VAL A 139 -5.32 24.58 1.77
C VAL A 139 -5.16 24.69 3.29
N GLU A 140 -5.23 23.57 3.97
CA GLU A 140 -5.01 23.45 5.40
C GLU A 140 -3.54 23.17 5.72
N LYS A 141 -2.93 22.30 4.92
CA LYS A 141 -1.56 21.84 5.16
C LYS A 141 -0.92 21.32 3.88
N SER A 142 0.36 21.64 3.73
CA SER A 142 1.25 21.06 2.73
C SER A 142 2.43 20.38 3.43
N GLN A 143 2.72 19.13 3.08
CA GLN A 143 3.82 18.35 3.65
C GLN A 143 4.66 17.78 2.52
N PHE A 144 5.97 18.03 2.56
CA PHE A 144 6.90 17.43 1.61
C PHE A 144 6.95 15.91 1.81
N ALA A 145 6.74 15.16 0.75
CA ALA A 145 6.69 13.70 0.73
C ALA A 145 7.82 13.09 -0.13
N GLY A 146 8.95 13.78 -0.25
CA GLY A 146 10.12 13.35 -1.02
C GLY A 146 10.11 13.87 -2.46
N LYS A 147 9.27 13.32 -3.32
CA LYS A 147 9.16 13.70 -4.74
C LYS A 147 8.14 14.83 -4.96
N GLU A 148 7.11 14.87 -4.16
CA GLU A 148 5.94 15.74 -4.30
C GLU A 148 5.47 16.21 -2.92
N TYR A 149 4.47 17.06 -2.88
CA TYR A 149 3.83 17.53 -1.66
C TYR A 149 2.48 16.84 -1.46
N LYS A 150 2.27 16.30 -0.27
CA LYS A 150 0.96 15.84 0.20
C LYS A 150 0.19 17.05 0.71
N ILE A 151 -0.88 17.42 0.00
CA ILE A 151 -1.69 18.61 0.29
C ILE A 151 -2.99 18.17 0.93
N SER A 152 -3.33 18.77 2.07
CA SER A 152 -4.64 18.63 2.71
C SER A 152 -5.45 19.88 2.48
N VAL A 153 -6.69 19.74 2.00
CA VAL A 153 -7.57 20.82 1.61
C VAL A 153 -8.94 20.64 2.23
N SER A 154 -9.47 21.69 2.82
CA SER A 154 -10.85 21.70 3.33
C SER A 154 -11.82 22.08 2.20
N ILE A 155 -12.79 21.21 1.93
CA ILE A 155 -13.87 21.42 0.94
C ILE A 155 -15.20 21.10 1.61
N ASN A 156 -16.06 22.09 1.79
CA ASN A 156 -17.38 21.91 2.42
C ASN A 156 -17.35 21.18 3.78
N GLY A 157 -16.29 21.39 4.59
CA GLY A 157 -16.11 20.74 5.87
C GLY A 157 -15.49 19.33 5.83
N GLU A 158 -15.22 18.78 4.65
CA GLU A 158 -14.47 17.55 4.47
C GLU A 158 -13.01 17.86 4.16
N ILE A 159 -12.08 17.01 4.65
CA ILE A 159 -10.66 17.12 4.31
C ILE A 159 -10.34 16.18 3.16
N TRP A 160 -9.89 16.74 2.06
CA TRP A 160 -9.39 16.00 0.92
C TRP A 160 -7.86 16.07 0.88
N VAL A 161 -7.24 14.99 0.43
CA VAL A 161 -5.78 14.87 0.27
C VAL A 161 -5.47 14.59 -1.19
N PHE A 162 -4.49 15.31 -1.74
CA PHE A 162 -3.95 15.04 -3.06
C PHE A 162 -2.44 15.28 -3.09
N PHE A 163 -1.79 14.87 -4.18
CA PHE A 163 -0.37 15.09 -4.40
C PHE A 163 -0.15 16.18 -5.45
N ASN A 164 0.86 17.01 -5.24
CA ASN A 164 1.20 18.12 -6.10
C ASN A 164 2.72 18.31 -6.19
N ASP A 165 3.24 18.70 -7.36
CA ASP A 165 4.67 18.85 -7.61
C ASP A 165 5.29 20.05 -6.88
N PHE A 166 4.48 21.04 -6.50
CA PHE A 166 4.92 22.24 -5.81
C PHE A 166 4.14 22.52 -4.53
N LEU A 167 4.78 23.24 -3.62
CA LEU A 167 4.19 23.71 -2.36
C LEU A 167 2.99 24.62 -2.65
N LEU A 168 1.91 24.42 -1.92
CA LEU A 168 0.80 25.37 -1.82
C LEU A 168 0.81 25.98 -0.41
N GLU A 169 0.52 27.27 -0.32
CA GLU A 169 0.52 27.97 0.96
C GLU A 169 -0.74 27.68 1.77
N LYS A 170 -0.60 27.71 3.09
CA LYS A 170 -1.76 27.58 3.99
C LYS A 170 -2.73 28.73 3.74
N ASN A 171 -4.05 28.43 3.74
CA ASN A 171 -5.16 29.31 3.42
C ASN A 171 -5.26 29.72 1.94
N GLU A 172 -4.43 29.17 1.07
CA GLU A 172 -4.58 29.36 -0.37
C GLU A 172 -5.89 28.76 -0.87
N LYS A 173 -6.62 29.49 -1.71
CA LYS A 173 -7.86 29.03 -2.33
C LYS A 173 -7.56 28.35 -3.64
N ILE A 174 -7.97 27.12 -3.77
CA ILE A 174 -7.72 26.29 -4.96
C ILE A 174 -9.00 25.62 -5.44
N LYS A 175 -8.96 25.17 -6.68
CA LYS A 175 -10.01 24.33 -7.26
C LYS A 175 -9.44 22.95 -7.59
N LEU A 176 -10.21 21.90 -7.31
CA LEU A 176 -9.83 20.52 -7.54
C LEU A 176 -10.80 19.81 -8.48
N GLU A 177 -10.29 18.85 -9.27
CA GLU A 177 -11.07 17.94 -10.11
C GLU A 177 -10.60 16.49 -9.96
N PHE A 178 -11.44 15.52 -10.36
CA PHE A 178 -11.13 14.09 -10.36
C PHE A 178 -11.94 13.36 -11.43
#